data_a71a54ffe75b4c07baaa1eac2ce78847
#
_entry.id   a71a54ffe75b4c07baaa1eac2ce78847
#
_cell.length_a   1.000
_cell.length_b   1.000
_cell.length_c   1.000
_cell.angle_alpha   90.00
_cell.angle_beta   90.00
_cell.angle_gamma   90.00
#
_symmetry.space_group_name_H-M   'P 1'
#
loop_
_entity.id
_entity.type
_entity.pdbx_description
1 polymer ?
#
loop_
_entity_poly.entity_id
_entity_poly.type
_entity_poly.pdbx_seq_one_letter_code
_entity_poly.pdbx_strand_id
1 'polypeptide(L)'
;GKSNLALQGIYMVAEPSVGRTEGRDDYTQYGLFHHFTCNFSVDENGFNHVDALEGQIGFTKYGKVQVGEVTMSAWFGIEDTAEAVIYHYSDSQTELTPYPMKESINPDGTISPFMIHAKYAAGDIDGVPYSSKGLAPANGCQATQARNPVSYTGMITYMHKLGGHYCGTTSWDLFYRQLMMIIKYA
;
A
#
# COMPACT_ATOMS: atom_id res chain seq x y z
N GLY A 1 21.88 4.92 -7.79
CA GLY A 1 21.46 4.92 -9.21
C GLY A 1 20.58 6.12 -9.50
N LYS A 2 20.66 6.65 -10.70
CA LYS A 2 19.76 7.73 -11.15
C LYS A 2 18.54 7.09 -11.78
N SER A 3 17.35 7.29 -11.22
CA SER A 3 16.14 6.86 -11.89
C SER A 3 15.71 7.92 -12.91
N ASN A 4 15.71 7.57 -14.19
CA ASN A 4 15.16 8.40 -15.24
C ASN A 4 13.74 7.91 -15.53
N LEU A 5 12.73 8.73 -15.23
CA LEU A 5 11.38 8.51 -15.69
C LEU A 5 11.18 9.33 -16.96
N ALA A 6 11.14 8.68 -18.11
CA ALA A 6 10.76 9.32 -19.36
C ALA A 6 9.24 9.16 -19.53
N LEU A 7 8.48 10.20 -19.22
CA LEU A 7 7.07 10.32 -19.58
C LEU A 7 6.97 11.35 -20.69
N GLN A 8 6.71 10.91 -21.93
CA GLN A 8 6.47 11.77 -23.09
C GLN A 8 7.49 12.92 -23.26
N GLY A 9 8.77 12.63 -23.09
CA GLY A 9 9.85 13.63 -23.21
C GLY A 9 10.10 14.47 -21.95
N ILE A 10 9.40 14.22 -20.86
CA ILE A 10 9.68 14.82 -19.55
C ILE A 10 10.55 13.86 -18.75
N TYR A 11 11.74 14.31 -18.39
CA TYR A 11 12.65 13.54 -17.53
C TYR A 11 12.50 13.96 -16.09
N MET A 12 12.20 13.00 -15.25
CA MET A 12 12.32 13.15 -13.81
C MET A 12 13.68 12.61 -13.38
N VAL A 13 14.48 13.44 -12.73
CA VAL A 13 15.69 13.00 -12.06
C VAL A 13 15.46 13.13 -10.57
N ALA A 14 15.30 11.99 -9.92
CA ALA A 14 15.28 11.91 -8.48
C ALA A 14 16.51 11.16 -8.01
N GLU A 15 17.11 11.61 -6.92
CA GLU A 15 18.25 10.95 -6.32
C GLU A 15 17.81 10.20 -5.06
N PRO A 16 18.35 8.98 -4.83
CA PRO A 16 18.08 8.23 -3.61
C PRO A 16 18.46 9.01 -2.36
N SER A 17 17.72 8.77 -1.28
CA SER A 17 17.98 9.41 0.02
C SER A 17 19.14 8.77 0.79
N VAL A 18 19.72 7.69 0.28
CA VAL A 18 20.81 6.96 0.92
C VAL A 18 22.08 7.83 1.05
N GLY A 19 22.67 7.83 2.25
CA GLY A 19 23.90 8.55 2.54
C GLY A 19 23.75 10.06 2.74
N ARG A 20 22.52 10.58 2.78
CA ARG A 20 22.24 12.00 3.05
C ARG A 20 21.89 12.22 4.50
N THR A 21 22.53 13.20 5.12
CA THR A 21 22.30 13.61 6.53
C THR A 21 20.99 14.36 6.75
N GLU A 22 20.34 14.83 5.69
CA GLU A 22 19.19 15.74 5.74
C GLU A 22 17.88 15.11 5.26
N GLY A 23 17.70 13.81 5.29
CA GLY A 23 16.40 13.17 5.01
C GLY A 23 15.67 13.69 3.77
N ARG A 24 16.41 14.08 2.73
CA ARG A 24 15.84 14.63 1.50
C ARG A 24 15.10 13.54 0.74
N ASP A 25 13.81 13.73 0.56
CA ASP A 25 12.98 12.89 -0.29
C ASP A 25 12.63 13.67 -1.57
N ASP A 26 13.41 13.48 -2.62
CA ASP A 26 13.21 14.14 -3.91
C ASP A 26 11.92 13.65 -4.61
N TYR A 27 11.38 12.52 -4.17
CA TYR A 27 10.17 11.93 -4.75
C TYR A 27 8.88 12.59 -4.27
N THR A 28 8.88 13.23 -3.09
CA THR A 28 7.69 13.88 -2.53
C THR A 28 7.14 15.04 -3.36
N GLN A 29 7.94 15.60 -4.27
CA GLN A 29 7.48 16.64 -5.19
C GLN A 29 6.62 16.09 -6.34
N TYR A 30 6.54 14.77 -6.51
CA TYR A 30 5.81 14.12 -7.61
C TYR A 30 4.57 13.41 -7.07
N GLY A 31 3.40 13.75 -7.63
CA GLY A 31 2.10 13.23 -7.19
C GLY A 31 2.01 11.71 -7.12
N LEU A 32 2.73 11.01 -8.03
CA LEU A 32 2.80 9.55 -8.06
C LEU A 32 3.32 8.94 -6.74
N PHE A 33 4.12 9.67 -5.97
CA PHE A 33 4.70 9.23 -4.70
C PHE A 33 4.05 9.88 -3.48
N HIS A 34 2.98 10.65 -3.68
CA HIS A 34 2.23 11.22 -2.56
C HIS A 34 1.44 10.16 -1.83
N HIS A 35 1.45 10.25 -0.50
CA HIS A 35 0.69 9.43 0.41
C HIS A 35 -0.23 10.30 1.23
N PHE A 36 -1.51 9.93 1.31
CA PHE A 36 -2.47 10.62 2.15
C PHE A 36 -3.07 9.63 3.14
N THR A 37 -2.97 9.95 4.43
CA THR A 37 -3.61 9.14 5.46
C THR A 37 -5.12 9.27 5.33
N CYS A 38 -5.83 8.14 5.37
CA CYS A 38 -7.28 8.10 5.24
C CYS A 38 -7.92 7.11 6.21
N ASN A 39 -9.22 7.28 6.44
CA ASN A 39 -10.08 6.16 6.80
C ASN A 39 -10.59 5.53 5.50
N PHE A 40 -10.71 4.20 5.51
CA PHE A 40 -11.17 3.47 4.34
C PHE A 40 -12.09 2.32 4.72
N SER A 41 -12.91 1.93 3.78
CA SER A 41 -13.75 0.74 3.84
C SER A 41 -13.69 -0.04 2.54
N VAL A 42 -14.16 -1.28 2.59
CA VAL A 42 -14.35 -2.13 1.41
C VAL A 42 -15.82 -2.51 1.38
N ASP A 43 -16.48 -2.29 0.25
CA ASP A 43 -17.89 -2.60 0.10
C ASP A 43 -18.16 -4.11 -0.09
N GLU A 44 -19.44 -4.48 -0.18
CA GLU A 44 -19.87 -5.87 -0.36
C GLU A 44 -19.40 -6.51 -1.68
N ASN A 45 -19.05 -5.70 -2.67
CA ASN A 45 -18.52 -6.13 -3.97
C ASN A 45 -16.98 -6.15 -4.01
N GLY A 46 -16.32 -5.69 -2.93
CA GLY A 46 -14.86 -5.67 -2.80
C GLY A 46 -14.20 -4.40 -3.32
N PHE A 47 -14.95 -3.34 -3.61
CA PHE A 47 -14.37 -2.06 -4.00
C PHE A 47 -13.91 -1.26 -2.79
N ASN A 48 -12.71 -0.68 -2.91
CA ASN A 48 -12.15 0.19 -1.88
C ASN A 48 -12.77 1.59 -1.95
N HIS A 49 -13.08 2.15 -0.78
CA HIS A 49 -13.58 3.51 -0.61
C HIS A 49 -12.70 4.30 0.34
N VAL A 50 -12.37 5.54 -0.02
CA VAL A 50 -11.79 6.51 0.90
C VAL A 50 -12.94 7.22 1.61
N ASP A 51 -13.11 6.94 2.90
CA ASP A 51 -14.21 7.48 3.70
C ASP A 51 -13.94 8.91 4.17
N ALA A 52 -12.70 9.18 4.59
CA ALA A 52 -12.24 10.53 4.98
C ALA A 52 -10.71 10.63 4.89
N LEU A 53 -10.19 11.74 4.44
CA LEU A 53 -8.76 12.05 4.49
C LEU A 53 -8.39 12.71 5.82
N GLU A 54 -7.14 12.56 6.24
CA GLU A 54 -6.62 13.26 7.43
C GLU A 54 -6.82 14.78 7.29
N GLY A 55 -7.43 15.38 8.31
CA GLY A 55 -7.81 16.79 8.31
C GLY A 55 -9.26 17.06 7.88
N GLN A 56 -9.97 16.07 7.35
CA GLN A 56 -11.40 16.20 7.03
C GLN A 56 -12.28 15.83 8.24
N ILE A 57 -13.50 16.38 8.24
CA ILE A 57 -14.53 16.00 9.22
C ILE A 57 -14.84 14.50 9.07
N GLY A 58 -14.89 13.79 10.19
CA GLY A 58 -15.14 12.34 10.22
C GLY A 58 -13.89 11.49 10.24
N PHE A 59 -12.71 12.04 9.95
CA PHE A 59 -11.46 11.31 10.06
C PHE A 59 -11.08 11.05 11.52
N THR A 60 -10.64 9.82 11.80
CA THR A 60 -10.05 9.46 13.09
C THR A 60 -8.94 8.40 12.90
N LYS A 61 -7.93 8.47 13.76
CA LYS A 61 -6.86 7.45 13.81
C LYS A 61 -7.16 6.34 14.83
N TYR A 62 -8.20 6.47 15.62
CA TYR A 62 -8.46 5.64 16.80
C TYR A 62 -9.82 4.97 16.75
N GLY A 63 -9.93 3.83 17.43
CA GLY A 63 -11.20 3.13 17.59
C GLY A 63 -11.49 2.13 16.48
N LYS A 64 -12.77 1.85 16.22
CA LYS A 64 -13.23 0.86 15.25
C LYS A 64 -13.20 1.41 13.81
N VAL A 65 -11.98 1.70 13.31
CA VAL A 65 -11.76 2.27 11.99
C VAL A 65 -10.60 1.58 11.29
N GLN A 66 -10.65 1.54 9.97
CA GLN A 66 -9.50 1.21 9.15
C GLN A 66 -8.76 2.51 8.79
N VAL A 67 -7.51 2.61 9.19
CA VAL A 67 -6.62 3.71 8.81
C VAL A 67 -5.64 3.20 7.78
N GLY A 68 -5.60 3.86 6.64
CA GLY A 68 -4.73 3.52 5.52
C GLY A 68 -3.92 4.70 5.02
N GLU A 69 -3.03 4.38 4.10
CA GLU A 69 -2.35 5.33 3.21
C GLU A 69 -2.90 5.12 1.81
N VAL A 70 -3.53 6.15 1.26
CA VAL A 70 -3.97 6.16 -0.14
C VAL A 70 -2.90 6.79 -1.02
N THR A 71 -2.63 6.14 -2.15
CA THR A 71 -1.69 6.59 -3.17
C THR A 71 -2.35 6.51 -4.54
N MET A 72 -1.82 7.23 -5.52
CA MET A 72 -2.25 7.06 -6.92
C MET A 72 -1.99 5.64 -7.39
N SER A 73 -2.85 5.14 -8.26
CA SER A 73 -2.59 3.91 -9.00
C SER A 73 -1.36 4.07 -9.87
N ALA A 74 -0.66 2.96 -10.04
CA ALA A 74 0.59 2.94 -10.79
C ALA A 74 0.72 1.69 -11.63
N TRP A 75 1.64 1.78 -12.58
CA TRP A 75 2.04 0.74 -13.49
C TRP A 75 3.52 0.47 -13.31
N PHE A 76 3.94 -0.77 -13.50
CA PHE A 76 5.34 -1.13 -13.36
C PHE A 76 5.81 -2.04 -14.49
N GLY A 77 7.14 -2.10 -14.63
CA GLY A 77 7.82 -3.07 -15.45
C GLY A 77 9.20 -3.36 -14.87
N ILE A 78 9.74 -4.50 -15.22
CA ILE A 78 11.07 -4.93 -14.82
C ILE A 78 11.82 -5.34 -16.09
N GLU A 79 12.96 -4.74 -16.29
CA GLU A 79 13.88 -5.08 -17.38
C GLU A 79 15.13 -5.73 -16.77
N ASP A 80 15.41 -6.94 -17.19
CA ASP A 80 16.62 -7.69 -16.78
C ASP A 80 17.64 -7.62 -17.91
N THR A 81 18.75 -6.94 -17.65
CA THR A 81 19.85 -6.78 -18.60
C THR A 81 21.10 -7.51 -18.10
N ALA A 82 22.11 -7.66 -18.95
CA ALA A 82 23.39 -8.26 -18.55
C ALA A 82 24.12 -7.44 -17.45
N GLU A 83 23.78 -6.17 -17.29
CA GLU A 83 24.47 -5.25 -16.38
C GLU A 83 23.66 -4.88 -15.14
N ALA A 84 22.32 -4.91 -15.24
CA ALA A 84 21.44 -4.43 -14.17
C ALA A 84 20.01 -4.93 -14.32
N VAL A 85 19.29 -4.98 -13.19
CA VAL A 85 17.83 -5.08 -13.16
C VAL A 85 17.27 -3.67 -13.04
N ILE A 86 16.47 -3.25 -14.01
CA ILE A 86 15.89 -1.91 -14.08
C ILE A 86 14.40 -1.98 -13.72
N TYR A 87 14.00 -1.20 -12.72
CA TYR A 87 12.61 -1.09 -12.30
C TYR A 87 12.00 0.18 -12.88
N HIS A 88 10.92 0.01 -13.63
CA HIS A 88 10.13 1.08 -14.21
C HIS A 88 8.84 1.27 -13.40
N TYR A 89 8.48 2.51 -13.11
CA TYR A 89 7.28 2.86 -12.35
C TYR A 89 6.65 4.13 -12.92
N SER A 90 5.36 4.11 -13.22
CA SER A 90 4.67 5.18 -13.93
C SER A 90 3.22 5.31 -13.44
N ASP A 91 2.63 6.49 -13.65
CA ASP A 91 1.20 6.76 -13.46
C ASP A 91 0.32 6.27 -14.62
N SER A 92 0.93 5.74 -15.67
CA SER A 92 0.24 5.29 -16.88
C SER A 92 0.86 4.03 -17.46
N GLN A 93 0.07 3.28 -18.22
CA GLN A 93 0.56 2.13 -18.97
C GLN A 93 1.43 2.58 -20.14
N THR A 94 2.63 2.03 -20.23
CA THR A 94 3.59 2.23 -21.33
C THR A 94 4.20 0.90 -21.74
N GLU A 95 5.02 0.88 -22.79
CA GLU A 95 5.80 -0.30 -23.15
C GLU A 95 6.76 -0.74 -22.05
N LEU A 96 7.31 0.21 -21.28
CA LEU A 96 8.21 -0.06 -20.17
C LEU A 96 7.48 -0.38 -18.85
N THR A 97 6.21 -0.02 -18.73
CA THR A 97 5.36 -0.26 -17.56
C THR A 97 4.04 -0.93 -17.96
N PRO A 98 4.10 -2.17 -18.48
CA PRO A 98 2.92 -2.84 -19.04
C PRO A 98 1.94 -3.36 -17.97
N TYR A 99 2.37 -3.51 -16.73
CA TYR A 99 1.59 -4.16 -15.67
C TYR A 99 1.06 -3.17 -14.65
N PRO A 100 -0.26 -3.16 -14.38
CA PRO A 100 -0.80 -2.38 -13.27
C PRO A 100 -0.36 -2.98 -11.94
N MET A 101 -0.16 -2.16 -10.92
CA MET A 101 -0.04 -2.65 -9.54
C MET A 101 -1.30 -3.42 -9.18
N LYS A 102 -1.15 -4.57 -8.52
CA LYS A 102 -2.29 -5.47 -8.23
C LYS A 102 -3.32 -4.82 -7.32
N GLU A 103 -2.88 -3.97 -6.42
CA GLU A 103 -3.71 -3.23 -5.46
C GLU A 103 -4.62 -2.20 -6.15
N SER A 104 -4.33 -1.85 -7.41
CA SER A 104 -5.18 -0.98 -8.22
C SER A 104 -6.22 -1.71 -9.06
N ILE A 105 -6.21 -3.04 -9.08
CA ILE A 105 -7.18 -3.82 -9.87
C ILE A 105 -8.42 -4.06 -9.01
N ASN A 106 -9.55 -3.51 -9.46
CA ASN A 106 -10.85 -3.74 -8.86
C ASN A 106 -11.33 -5.20 -9.09
N PRO A 107 -12.29 -5.69 -8.29
CA PRO A 107 -12.84 -7.04 -8.46
C PRO A 107 -13.44 -7.32 -9.85
N ASP A 108 -13.93 -6.30 -10.54
CA ASP A 108 -14.46 -6.39 -11.91
C ASP A 108 -13.38 -6.32 -13.01
N GLY A 109 -12.10 -6.20 -12.62
CA GLY A 109 -10.96 -6.10 -13.53
C GLY A 109 -10.65 -4.69 -14.02
N THR A 110 -11.43 -3.69 -13.66
CA THR A 110 -11.12 -2.29 -13.97
C THR A 110 -9.97 -1.78 -13.08
N ILE A 111 -9.33 -0.69 -13.49
CA ILE A 111 -8.26 -0.07 -12.71
C ILE A 111 -8.83 1.06 -11.85
N SER A 112 -8.68 0.94 -10.54
CA SER A 112 -8.97 2.00 -9.59
C SER A 112 -8.02 3.18 -9.80
N PRO A 113 -8.45 4.43 -9.60
CA PRO A 113 -7.54 5.59 -9.67
C PRO A 113 -6.56 5.66 -8.48
N PHE A 114 -6.71 4.81 -7.48
CA PHE A 114 -5.89 4.80 -6.27
C PHE A 114 -5.69 3.39 -5.72
N MET A 115 -4.66 3.25 -4.90
CA MET A 115 -4.38 2.08 -4.07
C MET A 115 -4.45 2.47 -2.60
N ILE A 116 -4.85 1.55 -1.73
CA ILE A 116 -4.88 1.77 -0.28
C ILE A 116 -4.11 0.65 0.42
N HIS A 117 -3.18 1.02 1.28
CA HIS A 117 -2.47 0.11 2.16
C HIS A 117 -2.79 0.42 3.63
N ALA A 118 -3.01 -0.59 4.45
CA ALA A 118 -3.20 -0.40 5.87
C ALA A 118 -1.97 0.30 6.49
N LYS A 119 -2.22 1.38 7.25
CA LYS A 119 -1.16 2.17 7.89
C LYS A 119 -0.61 1.50 9.13
N TYR A 120 -1.46 0.86 9.92
CA TYR A 120 -1.09 0.21 11.16
C TYR A 120 -1.27 -1.30 11.06
N ALA A 121 -0.44 -2.05 11.77
CA ALA A 121 -0.68 -3.47 11.96
C ALA A 121 -2.04 -3.64 12.64
N ALA A 122 -2.86 -4.56 12.12
CA ALA A 122 -4.20 -4.78 12.66
C ALA A 122 -4.15 -5.21 14.11
N GLY A 123 -4.90 -4.53 14.95
CA GLY A 123 -5.11 -4.88 16.35
C GLY A 123 -6.58 -5.25 16.61
N ASP A 124 -6.84 -5.88 17.74
CA ASP A 124 -8.16 -6.39 18.09
C ASP A 124 -8.99 -5.37 18.88
N ILE A 125 -10.23 -5.15 18.44
CA ILE A 125 -11.26 -4.50 19.26
C ILE A 125 -12.51 -5.39 19.20
N ASP A 126 -12.91 -5.93 20.34
CA ASP A 126 -14.10 -6.79 20.49
C ASP A 126 -14.08 -8.00 19.55
N GLY A 127 -12.90 -8.57 19.30
CA GLY A 127 -12.74 -9.73 18.45
C GLY A 127 -12.69 -9.44 16.95
N VAL A 128 -12.64 -8.17 16.54
CA VAL A 128 -12.57 -7.72 15.15
C VAL A 128 -11.24 -6.98 14.88
N PRO A 129 -10.54 -7.25 13.76
CA PRO A 129 -9.29 -6.58 13.45
C PRO A 129 -9.50 -5.16 12.91
N TYR A 130 -8.72 -4.19 13.40
CA TYR A 130 -8.71 -2.83 12.88
C TYR A 130 -7.29 -2.32 12.69
N SER A 131 -7.02 -1.69 11.55
CA SER A 131 -5.81 -0.89 11.33
C SER A 131 -5.98 0.46 12.01
N SER A 132 -5.79 0.50 13.34
CA SER A 132 -6.05 1.67 14.17
C SER A 132 -4.87 1.99 15.07
N LYS A 133 -4.61 3.27 15.27
CA LYS A 133 -3.46 3.73 16.07
C LYS A 133 -3.63 3.34 17.54
N GLY A 134 -2.54 2.85 18.13
CA GLY A 134 -2.49 2.53 19.56
C GLY A 134 -2.98 1.13 19.94
N LEU A 135 -3.42 0.33 18.97
CA LEU A 135 -3.73 -1.08 19.22
C LEU A 135 -2.44 -1.92 19.21
N ALA A 136 -2.39 -2.90 20.11
CA ALA A 136 -1.36 -3.93 20.02
C ALA A 136 -1.64 -4.80 18.77
N PRO A 137 -0.62 -5.07 17.94
CA PRO A 137 -0.80 -5.92 16.78
C PRO A 137 -1.35 -7.29 17.17
N ALA A 138 -2.37 -7.74 16.43
CA ALA A 138 -2.82 -9.13 16.54
C ALA A 138 -1.74 -10.01 15.91
N ASN A 139 -1.12 -10.88 16.71
CA ASN A 139 -0.10 -11.80 16.21
C ASN A 139 -0.50 -13.25 16.49
N GLY A 140 -0.14 -14.13 15.57
CA GLY A 140 -0.43 -15.56 15.66
C GLY A 140 0.34 -16.29 16.77
N CYS A 141 1.25 -15.62 17.48
CA CYS A 141 2.07 -16.22 18.52
C CYS A 141 1.40 -16.22 19.90
N GLN A 142 0.30 -15.50 20.07
CA GLN A 142 -0.45 -15.48 21.34
C GLN A 142 -1.56 -16.53 21.34
N ALA A 143 -1.15 -17.79 21.34
CA ALA A 143 -2.02 -18.97 21.21
C ALA A 143 -3.13 -19.08 22.27
N THR A 144 -3.03 -18.36 23.39
CA THR A 144 -3.97 -18.45 24.52
C THR A 144 -5.18 -17.54 24.40
N GLN A 145 -5.23 -16.68 23.40
CA GLN A 145 -6.34 -15.75 23.20
C GLN A 145 -7.16 -16.16 21.98
N ALA A 146 -8.44 -16.44 22.18
CA ALA A 146 -9.37 -16.84 21.10
C ALA A 146 -9.46 -15.85 19.92
N ARG A 147 -8.97 -14.63 20.11
CA ARG A 147 -8.92 -13.54 19.12
C ARG A 147 -7.61 -13.49 18.32
N ASN A 148 -6.59 -14.26 18.68
CA ASN A 148 -5.30 -14.30 18.00
C ASN A 148 -5.18 -15.61 17.22
N PRO A 149 -5.44 -15.58 15.92
CA PRO A 149 -5.38 -16.78 15.09
C PRO A 149 -3.94 -17.27 14.96
N VAL A 150 -3.74 -18.57 15.16
CA VAL A 150 -2.42 -19.22 15.15
C VAL A 150 -2.11 -19.94 13.83
N SER A 151 -3.00 -19.85 12.85
CA SER A 151 -2.84 -20.52 11.55
C SER A 151 -3.17 -19.56 10.41
N TYR A 152 -2.72 -19.92 9.21
CA TYR A 152 -3.06 -19.19 7.99
C TYR A 152 -4.58 -19.06 7.81
N THR A 153 -5.31 -20.16 7.90
CA THR A 153 -6.78 -20.18 7.82
C THR A 153 -7.42 -19.33 8.91
N GLY A 154 -6.88 -19.39 10.14
CA GLY A 154 -7.33 -18.56 11.25
C GLY A 154 -7.16 -17.08 10.99
N MET A 155 -6.04 -16.66 10.39
CA MET A 155 -5.81 -15.25 10.00
C MET A 155 -6.84 -14.79 8.96
N ILE A 156 -7.09 -15.58 7.93
CA ILE A 156 -8.11 -15.26 6.91
C ILE A 156 -9.48 -15.12 7.57
N THR A 157 -9.90 -16.10 8.38
CA THR A 157 -11.18 -16.08 9.09
C THR A 157 -11.29 -14.86 10.01
N TYR A 158 -10.19 -14.46 10.64
CA TYR A 158 -10.15 -13.29 11.50
C TYR A 158 -10.33 -11.99 10.71
N MET A 159 -9.63 -11.84 9.60
CA MET A 159 -9.77 -10.65 8.74
C MET A 159 -11.17 -10.58 8.11
N HIS A 160 -11.77 -11.71 7.75
CA HIS A 160 -13.14 -11.78 7.22
C HIS A 160 -14.23 -11.31 8.18
N LYS A 161 -13.93 -11.10 9.46
CA LYS A 161 -14.86 -10.44 10.38
C LYS A 161 -15.16 -8.98 10.02
N LEU A 162 -14.32 -8.36 9.22
CA LEU A 162 -14.56 -7.04 8.63
C LEU A 162 -15.41 -7.10 7.37
N GLY A 163 -15.45 -8.24 6.72
CA GLY A 163 -16.09 -8.49 5.42
C GLY A 163 -15.27 -9.48 4.60
N GLY A 164 -15.91 -10.20 3.69
CA GLY A 164 -15.28 -11.28 2.92
C GLY A 164 -14.13 -10.86 2.01
N HIS A 165 -13.97 -9.57 1.77
CA HIS A 165 -12.92 -8.99 0.91
C HIS A 165 -11.72 -8.44 1.68
N TYR A 166 -11.73 -8.53 3.03
CA TYR A 166 -10.56 -8.16 3.82
C TYR A 166 -9.61 -9.34 3.97
N CYS A 167 -8.33 -9.09 3.78
CA CYS A 167 -7.28 -10.08 4.00
C CYS A 167 -6.10 -9.45 4.77
N GLY A 168 -5.16 -10.29 5.19
CA GLY A 168 -3.87 -9.81 5.70
C GLY A 168 -2.98 -9.27 4.58
N THR A 169 -1.78 -8.80 4.95
CA THR A 169 -0.76 -8.38 4.01
C THR A 169 -0.46 -9.48 2.99
N THR A 170 -0.55 -9.14 1.73
CA THR A 170 -0.29 -10.05 0.62
C THR A 170 1.15 -9.95 0.12
N SER A 171 1.55 -10.88 -0.74
CA SER A 171 2.85 -10.78 -1.43
C SER A 171 2.94 -9.55 -2.34
N TRP A 172 1.81 -9.04 -2.83
CA TRP A 172 1.76 -7.83 -3.65
C TRP A 172 1.98 -6.57 -2.82
N ASP A 173 1.43 -6.47 -1.60
CA ASP A 173 1.75 -5.39 -0.66
C ASP A 173 3.25 -5.37 -0.33
N LEU A 174 3.86 -6.54 -0.15
CA LEU A 174 5.30 -6.65 0.08
C LEU A 174 6.09 -6.22 -1.15
N PHE A 175 5.67 -6.63 -2.34
CA PHE A 175 6.29 -6.23 -3.60
C PHE A 175 6.22 -4.71 -3.78
N TYR A 176 5.07 -4.09 -3.56
CA TYR A 176 4.93 -2.62 -3.60
C TYR A 176 5.93 -1.93 -2.67
N ARG A 177 6.03 -2.38 -1.43
CA ARG A 177 6.97 -1.80 -0.44
C ARG A 177 8.42 -1.98 -0.87
N GLN A 178 8.80 -3.16 -1.38
CA GLN A 178 10.14 -3.43 -1.90
C GLN A 178 10.45 -2.55 -3.10
N LEU A 179 9.50 -2.40 -4.04
CA LEU A 179 9.64 -1.54 -5.20
C LEU A 179 9.87 -0.07 -4.78
N MET A 180 9.08 0.43 -3.82
CA MET A 180 9.28 1.78 -3.28
C MET A 180 10.62 1.95 -2.58
N MET A 181 11.09 0.94 -1.85
CA MET A 181 12.42 0.97 -1.24
C MET A 181 13.52 1.03 -2.29
N ILE A 182 13.44 0.23 -3.34
CA ILE A 182 14.41 0.24 -4.44
C ILE A 182 14.41 1.60 -5.13
N ILE A 183 13.25 2.13 -5.51
CA ILE A 183 13.14 3.40 -6.23
C ILE A 183 13.66 4.57 -5.40
N LYS A 184 13.32 4.60 -4.09
CA LYS A 184 13.64 5.75 -3.23
C LYS A 184 15.02 5.69 -2.60
N TYR A 185 15.61 4.51 -2.42
CA TYR A 185 16.79 4.34 -1.58
C TYR A 185 17.92 3.53 -2.22
N ALA A 186 17.75 2.91 -3.39
CA ALA A 186 18.80 2.12 -4.04
C ALA A 186 19.80 2.98 -4.84
#